data_bb75d72971e29f4735d6d9b85356fafd
#
_entry.id   bb75d72971e29f4735d6d9b85356fafd
#
_cell.length_a   1.000
_cell.length_b   1.000
_cell.length_c   1.000
_cell.angle_alpha   90.00
_cell.angle_beta   90.00
_cell.angle_gamma   90.00
#
_symmetry.space_group_name_H-M   'P 1'
#
loop_
_entity.id
_entity.type
_entity.pdbx_description
1 polymer ?
#
loop_
_entity_poly.entity_id
_entity_poly.type
_entity_poly.pdbx_seq_one_letter_code
_entity_poly.pdbx_strand_id
1 'polypeptide(L)'
;MTIAAHTLGCKLNYAETSDLLRRLAADGNTVVEWDHRADLYIVNTCTVTAVAEKKCRNAIRQAHRQNPDAQIVVIGCFAQVAAPEIEQIPGVTLVLGNDRKHMLPQIIRNEELEIRNSATQSSDATITNSSLLIPNFQLQYSGEDRTRTFFKIQDGCDYFCTYCAIPFARGRSHSATIEETLCMARRIADSGAKEVVLTGVNTGTFGQQHSESFLDLLKGLDNIEGILRYRISSIEPNLLTDNIIDFVAHSRAFLPHFHIPLQAGSDHVLQLMHRRYDTALYRAKLESVKAVMPDACIAADIMAGFNGETEAEFQKTLEYVDSLPISYLHVFTYSDRPGTAALRLGEKIPVPVRHEHTARLLELSERKHRAFIGSQLGKVRPVLWEEGERVKVKGETEGDSHLSPPTSYHMLGWTDNYIRICRPYDDKLANTIENITLTTDNILNVNE
;
A
#
# COMPACT_ATOMS: atom_id res chain seq x y z
N MET A 1 8.46 10.55 26.45
CA MET A 1 8.96 9.17 26.30
C MET A 1 9.56 8.96 24.92
N THR A 2 10.35 7.90 24.73
CA THR A 2 10.85 7.48 23.43
C THR A 2 9.88 6.50 22.77
N ILE A 3 9.56 6.70 21.50
CA ILE A 3 8.57 5.91 20.76
C ILE A 3 9.20 5.36 19.47
N ALA A 4 9.10 4.07 19.25
CA ALA A 4 9.45 3.43 17.99
C ALA A 4 8.21 2.82 17.33
N ALA A 5 8.10 2.88 16.01
CA ALA A 5 6.99 2.27 15.31
C ALA A 5 7.44 1.40 14.14
N HIS A 6 6.71 0.31 13.91
CA HIS A 6 6.90 -0.56 12.75
C HIS A 6 5.59 -0.77 12.01
N THR A 7 5.59 -0.46 10.73
CA THR A 7 4.40 -0.57 9.88
C THR A 7 4.53 -1.77 8.96
N LEU A 8 3.53 -2.63 9.02
CA LEU A 8 3.37 -3.78 8.14
C LEU A 8 2.13 -3.58 7.26
N GLY A 9 2.22 -3.99 5.99
CA GLY A 9 1.07 -3.98 5.07
C GLY A 9 1.13 -2.89 4.01
N CYS A 10 0.07 -2.09 3.90
CA CYS A 10 -0.18 -1.22 2.76
C CYS A 10 0.17 0.26 3.01
N LYS A 11 0.08 1.07 1.95
CA LYS A 11 0.28 2.53 2.00
C LYS A 11 -0.67 3.24 2.96
N LEU A 12 -1.90 2.69 3.17
CA LEU A 12 -2.82 3.22 4.18
C LEU A 12 -2.25 3.08 5.59
N ASN A 13 -1.78 1.87 5.97
CA ASN A 13 -1.16 1.66 7.27
C ASN A 13 0.02 2.61 7.47
N TYR A 14 0.80 2.84 6.41
CA TYR A 14 1.94 3.74 6.46
C TYR A 14 1.51 5.19 6.72
N ALA A 15 0.55 5.72 5.95
CA ALA A 15 0.02 7.07 6.14
C ALA A 15 -0.54 7.26 7.56
N GLU A 16 -1.23 6.24 8.07
CA GLU A 16 -1.82 6.22 9.42
C GLU A 16 -0.74 6.24 10.52
N THR A 17 0.33 5.44 10.37
CA THR A 17 1.43 5.42 11.35
C THR A 17 2.22 6.72 11.33
N SER A 18 2.55 7.25 10.15
CA SER A 18 3.28 8.51 10.00
C SER A 18 2.51 9.67 10.61
N ASP A 19 1.19 9.78 10.35
CA ASP A 19 0.34 10.78 10.98
C ASP A 19 0.29 10.63 12.52
N LEU A 20 0.18 9.39 12.99
CA LEU A 20 0.17 9.08 14.42
C LEU A 20 1.48 9.51 15.10
N LEU A 21 2.62 9.16 14.52
CA LEU A 21 3.94 9.52 15.04
C LEU A 21 4.15 11.03 15.06
N ARG A 22 3.73 11.75 14.01
CA ARG A 22 3.80 13.21 13.95
C ARG A 22 2.98 13.88 15.07
N ARG A 23 1.78 13.35 15.36
CA ARG A 23 0.94 13.83 16.47
C ARG A 23 1.58 13.54 17.82
N LEU A 24 2.15 12.36 18.02
CA LEU A 24 2.86 12.00 19.25
C LEU A 24 4.13 12.83 19.45
N ALA A 25 4.86 13.14 18.39
CA ALA A 25 6.00 14.04 18.43
C ALA A 25 5.58 15.47 18.83
N ALA A 26 4.47 15.98 18.29
CA ALA A 26 3.90 17.26 18.65
C ALA A 26 3.45 17.32 20.14
N ASP A 27 3.09 16.18 20.71
CA ASP A 27 2.78 16.04 22.15
C ASP A 27 4.07 15.94 23.04
N GLY A 28 5.28 16.16 22.48
CA GLY A 28 6.54 16.20 23.22
C GLY A 28 7.25 14.85 23.37
N ASN A 29 6.83 13.82 22.63
CA ASN A 29 7.54 12.53 22.62
C ASN A 29 8.67 12.55 21.59
N THR A 30 9.69 11.70 21.80
CA THR A 30 10.82 11.53 20.88
C THR A 30 10.61 10.27 20.03
N VAL A 31 10.49 10.44 18.73
CA VAL A 31 10.41 9.30 17.80
C VAL A 31 11.82 8.81 17.48
N VAL A 32 12.04 7.50 17.60
CA VAL A 32 13.32 6.83 17.33
C VAL A 32 13.12 5.71 16.30
N GLU A 33 14.22 5.28 15.67
CA GLU A 33 14.20 4.16 14.74
C GLU A 33 13.78 2.84 15.41
N TRP A 34 13.19 1.94 14.61
CA TRP A 34 12.62 0.68 15.12
C TRP A 34 13.62 -0.23 15.83
N ASP A 35 14.89 -0.21 15.45
CA ASP A 35 15.97 -1.01 16.02
C ASP A 35 16.60 -0.40 17.30
N HIS A 36 16.15 0.80 17.69
CA HIS A 36 16.57 1.45 18.93
C HIS A 36 15.71 1.02 20.12
N ARG A 37 16.31 1.11 21.31
CA ARG A 37 15.57 0.90 22.56
C ARG A 37 14.58 2.06 22.76
N ALA A 38 13.30 1.73 22.95
CA ALA A 38 12.22 2.69 23.15
C ALA A 38 11.40 2.33 24.40
N ASP A 39 10.70 3.32 24.97
CA ASP A 39 9.77 3.15 26.09
C ASP A 39 8.44 2.57 25.60
N LEU A 40 8.05 2.93 24.37
CA LEU A 40 6.82 2.49 23.71
C LEU A 40 7.13 2.00 22.28
N TYR A 41 6.69 0.81 21.96
CA TYR A 41 6.68 0.28 20.60
C TYR A 41 5.28 0.23 20.04
N ILE A 42 5.07 0.77 18.83
CA ILE A 42 3.81 0.73 18.11
C ILE A 42 3.96 -0.20 16.89
N VAL A 43 3.19 -1.28 16.82
CA VAL A 43 3.18 -2.20 15.69
C VAL A 43 1.87 -2.04 14.90
N ASN A 44 1.92 -1.42 13.73
CA ASN A 44 0.76 -1.32 12.84
C ASN A 44 0.71 -2.56 11.93
N THR A 45 -0.36 -3.32 12.04
CA THR A 45 -0.45 -4.70 11.59
C THR A 45 -1.33 -4.90 10.36
N CYS A 46 -1.03 -5.98 9.61
CA CYS A 46 -1.75 -6.40 8.42
C CYS A 46 -2.28 -7.84 8.56
N THR A 47 -3.47 -8.11 7.97
CA THR A 47 -4.12 -9.43 7.98
C THR A 47 -4.43 -9.99 6.58
N VAL A 48 -3.91 -9.37 5.52
CA VAL A 48 -4.25 -9.78 4.14
C VAL A 48 -3.78 -11.19 3.81
N THR A 49 -2.65 -11.64 4.39
CA THR A 49 -2.11 -12.99 4.22
C THR A 49 -1.60 -13.57 5.55
N ALA A 50 -1.52 -14.92 5.64
CA ALA A 50 -0.91 -15.60 6.79
C ALA A 50 0.56 -15.21 7.00
N VAL A 51 1.29 -14.94 5.90
CA VAL A 51 2.67 -14.46 5.94
C VAL A 51 2.74 -13.07 6.57
N ALA A 52 1.80 -12.18 6.24
CA ALA A 52 1.73 -10.85 6.86
C ALA A 52 1.49 -10.94 8.37
N GLU A 53 0.54 -11.78 8.81
CA GLU A 53 0.29 -12.01 10.24
C GLU A 53 1.51 -12.60 10.96
N LYS A 54 2.22 -13.57 10.34
CA LYS A 54 3.47 -14.10 10.89
C LYS A 54 4.52 -13.01 11.08
N LYS A 55 4.67 -12.10 10.09
CA LYS A 55 5.56 -10.94 10.21
C LYS A 55 5.15 -10.02 11.35
N CYS A 56 3.84 -9.79 11.54
CA CYS A 56 3.31 -9.00 12.66
C CYS A 56 3.70 -9.61 14.01
N ARG A 57 3.45 -10.92 14.21
CA ARG A 57 3.84 -11.62 15.45
C ARG A 57 5.35 -11.56 15.69
N ASN A 58 6.16 -11.64 14.63
CA ASN A 58 7.61 -11.53 14.75
C ASN A 58 8.06 -10.12 15.18
N ALA A 59 7.46 -9.07 14.62
CA ALA A 59 7.73 -7.68 15.00
C ALA A 59 7.39 -7.42 16.48
N ILE A 60 6.23 -7.89 16.95
CA ILE A 60 5.83 -7.79 18.36
C ILE A 60 6.86 -8.47 19.28
N ARG A 61 7.26 -9.71 18.95
CA ARG A 61 8.28 -10.43 19.72
C ARG A 61 9.66 -9.77 19.66
N GLN A 62 9.99 -9.11 18.54
CA GLN A 62 11.23 -8.34 18.41
C GLN A 62 11.20 -7.13 19.37
N ALA A 63 10.14 -6.35 19.39
CA ALA A 63 9.97 -5.22 20.31
C ALA A 63 10.17 -5.66 21.77
N HIS A 64 9.53 -6.75 22.20
CA HIS A 64 9.67 -7.27 23.55
C HIS A 64 11.10 -7.73 23.88
N ARG A 65 11.84 -8.28 22.91
CA ARG A 65 13.25 -8.63 23.13
C ARG A 65 14.18 -7.43 23.22
N GLN A 66 13.88 -6.35 22.46
CA GLN A 66 14.68 -5.12 22.48
C GLN A 66 14.57 -4.37 23.82
N ASN A 67 13.37 -4.33 24.38
CA ASN A 67 13.12 -3.77 25.71
C ASN A 67 11.97 -4.52 26.39
N PRO A 68 12.26 -5.48 27.30
CA PRO A 68 11.22 -6.22 28.02
C PRO A 68 10.32 -5.35 28.90
N ASP A 69 10.81 -4.17 29.32
CA ASP A 69 10.10 -3.24 30.18
C ASP A 69 9.23 -2.23 29.38
N ALA A 70 9.38 -2.21 28.05
CA ALA A 70 8.63 -1.30 27.20
C ALA A 70 7.16 -1.71 27.08
N GLN A 71 6.32 -0.71 26.86
CA GLN A 71 4.95 -0.90 26.46
C GLN A 71 4.89 -1.26 24.98
N ILE A 72 4.08 -2.24 24.61
CA ILE A 72 3.87 -2.64 23.21
C ILE A 72 2.41 -2.47 22.86
N VAL A 73 2.14 -1.51 21.97
CA VAL A 73 0.81 -1.23 21.45
C VAL A 73 0.68 -1.80 20.03
N VAL A 74 -0.30 -2.66 19.82
CA VAL A 74 -0.58 -3.29 18.53
C VAL A 74 -1.83 -2.67 17.92
N ILE A 75 -1.71 -2.13 16.70
CA ILE A 75 -2.82 -1.47 16.00
C ILE A 75 -3.03 -2.07 14.61
N GLY A 76 -4.13 -1.72 13.94
CA GLY A 76 -4.34 -2.02 12.52
C GLY A 76 -5.22 -3.24 12.24
N CYS A 77 -5.10 -3.80 11.02
CA CYS A 77 -6.04 -4.79 10.51
C CYS A 77 -6.00 -6.13 11.26
N PHE A 78 -4.82 -6.63 11.60
CA PHE A 78 -4.72 -7.86 12.38
C PHE A 78 -5.18 -7.65 13.83
N ALA A 79 -4.89 -6.49 14.41
CA ALA A 79 -5.42 -6.10 15.72
C ALA A 79 -6.95 -6.06 15.74
N GLN A 80 -7.59 -5.63 14.64
CA GLN A 80 -9.06 -5.59 14.52
C GLN A 80 -9.70 -6.99 14.53
N VAL A 81 -9.10 -7.94 13.80
CA VAL A 81 -9.74 -9.25 13.56
C VAL A 81 -9.31 -10.35 14.54
N ALA A 82 -8.20 -10.17 15.25
CA ALA A 82 -7.60 -11.19 16.10
C ALA A 82 -7.04 -10.62 17.43
N ALA A 83 -7.71 -9.61 18.00
CA ALA A 83 -7.28 -8.99 19.26
C ALA A 83 -7.02 -10.01 20.39
N PRO A 84 -7.92 -11.00 20.68
CA PRO A 84 -7.67 -11.97 21.75
C PRO A 84 -6.43 -12.84 21.57
N GLU A 85 -6.03 -13.12 20.32
CA GLU A 85 -4.81 -13.85 20.02
C GLU A 85 -3.56 -12.99 20.26
N ILE A 86 -3.63 -11.71 19.88
CA ILE A 86 -2.52 -10.77 20.01
C ILE A 86 -2.27 -10.42 21.48
N GLU A 87 -3.30 -10.25 22.28
CA GLU A 87 -3.23 -9.96 23.71
C GLU A 87 -2.48 -11.06 24.50
N GLN A 88 -2.46 -12.30 23.98
CA GLN A 88 -1.73 -13.40 24.59
C GLN A 88 -0.22 -13.40 24.25
N ILE A 89 0.25 -12.54 23.34
CA ILE A 89 1.66 -12.45 23.00
C ILE A 89 2.41 -11.72 24.14
N PRO A 90 3.47 -12.30 24.69
CA PRO A 90 4.21 -11.68 25.79
C PRO A 90 4.70 -10.26 25.45
N GLY A 91 4.49 -9.35 26.40
CA GLY A 91 4.88 -7.93 26.26
C GLY A 91 3.83 -7.03 25.64
N VAL A 92 2.74 -7.56 25.07
CA VAL A 92 1.66 -6.72 24.52
C VAL A 92 0.89 -6.06 25.67
N THR A 93 0.86 -4.72 25.65
CA THR A 93 0.18 -3.90 26.66
C THR A 93 -1.22 -3.51 26.23
N LEU A 94 -1.39 -3.19 24.93
CA LEU A 94 -2.66 -2.66 24.40
C LEU A 94 -2.87 -3.12 22.97
N VAL A 95 -4.11 -3.51 22.63
CA VAL A 95 -4.52 -3.83 21.25
C VAL A 95 -5.67 -2.90 20.84
N LEU A 96 -5.47 -2.15 19.76
CA LEU A 96 -6.48 -1.24 19.20
C LEU A 96 -6.76 -1.59 17.74
N GLY A 97 -8.00 -1.91 17.45
CA GLY A 97 -8.48 -2.10 16.07
C GLY A 97 -8.46 -0.81 15.24
N ASN A 98 -8.83 -0.92 13.97
CA ASN A 98 -8.90 0.22 13.06
C ASN A 98 -9.93 1.28 13.48
N ASP A 99 -10.95 0.87 14.22
CA ASP A 99 -12.00 1.73 14.78
C ASP A 99 -11.49 2.64 15.91
N ARG A 100 -10.49 2.20 16.68
CA ARG A 100 -10.00 2.88 17.89
C ARG A 100 -8.54 3.36 17.85
N LYS A 101 -7.74 2.93 16.86
CA LYS A 101 -6.31 3.29 16.79
C LYS A 101 -6.05 4.81 16.79
N HIS A 102 -7.00 5.61 16.30
CA HIS A 102 -6.91 7.07 16.30
C HIS A 102 -6.96 7.69 17.70
N MET A 103 -7.43 6.96 18.70
CA MET A 103 -7.48 7.39 20.09
C MET A 103 -6.12 7.24 20.81
N LEU A 104 -5.16 6.55 20.22
CA LEU A 104 -3.89 6.25 20.89
C LEU A 104 -3.17 7.49 21.43
N PRO A 105 -3.10 8.66 20.75
CA PRO A 105 -2.49 9.86 21.33
C PRO A 105 -3.21 10.36 22.61
N GLN A 106 -4.53 10.20 22.68
CA GLN A 106 -5.30 10.57 23.88
C GLN A 106 -5.03 9.59 25.02
N ILE A 107 -5.01 8.27 24.71
CA ILE A 107 -4.71 7.22 25.70
C ILE A 107 -3.32 7.44 26.31
N ILE A 108 -2.32 7.79 25.49
CA ILE A 108 -0.96 8.07 25.98
C ILE A 108 -0.93 9.33 26.84
N ARG A 109 -1.60 10.42 26.44
CA ARG A 109 -1.65 11.67 27.20
C ARG A 109 -2.32 11.54 28.57
N ASN A 110 -3.34 10.69 28.65
CA ASN A 110 -4.08 10.47 29.89
C ASN A 110 -3.41 9.45 30.84
N GLU A 111 -2.20 8.96 30.50
CA GLU A 111 -1.46 7.95 31.27
C GLU A 111 -2.26 6.64 31.46
N GLU A 112 -3.30 6.42 30.67
CA GLU A 112 -4.19 5.23 30.78
C GLU A 112 -3.48 3.92 30.44
N LEU A 113 -2.27 3.98 29.85
CA LEU A 113 -1.46 2.80 29.58
C LEU A 113 -0.94 2.12 30.85
N GLU A 114 -0.65 2.89 31.90
CA GLU A 114 -0.16 2.36 33.18
C GLU A 114 -1.28 1.66 33.98
N ILE A 115 -2.50 2.17 33.85
CA ILE A 115 -3.66 1.67 34.61
C ILE A 115 -4.05 0.25 34.17
N ARG A 116 -3.83 -0.11 32.92
CA ARG A 116 -4.18 -1.44 32.40
C ARG A 116 -3.21 -2.54 32.80
N ASN A 117 -1.97 -2.23 33.10
CA ASN A 117 -1.00 -3.18 33.65
C ASN A 117 -1.38 -3.64 35.09
N SER A 118 -2.17 -2.87 35.80
CA SER A 118 -2.64 -3.20 37.15
C SER A 118 -4.04 -3.85 37.18
N ALA A 119 -4.74 -3.89 36.05
CA ALA A 119 -6.10 -4.44 35.93
C ALA A 119 -6.13 -5.67 35.01
N THR A 120 -5.33 -6.69 35.33
CA THR A 120 -5.62 -8.06 34.87
C THR A 120 -6.83 -8.57 35.64
N GLN A 121 -8.02 -8.14 35.28
CA GLN A 121 -9.30 -8.79 35.52
C GLN A 121 -10.46 -7.80 35.36
N SER A 122 -10.92 -7.61 34.16
CA SER A 122 -12.36 -7.50 33.90
C SER A 122 -12.62 -7.80 32.42
N SER A 123 -13.03 -9.03 32.21
CA SER A 123 -13.61 -9.58 31.00
C SER A 123 -14.96 -8.92 30.71
N ASP A 124 -15.00 -7.72 30.20
CA ASP A 124 -16.20 -7.13 29.62
C ASP A 124 -15.88 -6.16 28.48
N ALA A 125 -14.96 -6.55 27.60
CA ALA A 125 -14.91 -6.03 26.25
C ALA A 125 -15.47 -7.09 25.31
N THR A 126 -16.74 -7.45 25.54
CA THR A 126 -17.54 -8.16 24.55
C THR A 126 -17.53 -7.29 23.31
N ILE A 127 -16.78 -7.71 22.28
CA ILE A 127 -16.90 -7.18 20.93
C ILE A 127 -18.31 -7.54 20.48
N THR A 128 -19.27 -6.72 20.88
CA THR A 128 -20.59 -6.76 20.28
C THR A 128 -20.40 -6.46 18.81
N ASN A 129 -21.07 -7.21 17.95
CA ASN A 129 -21.16 -7.07 16.49
C ASN A 129 -21.69 -5.69 16.01
N SER A 130 -21.32 -4.60 16.67
CA SER A 130 -21.58 -3.22 16.23
C SER A 130 -20.53 -2.71 15.23
N SER A 131 -19.73 -3.60 14.64
CA SER A 131 -18.71 -3.30 13.64
C SER A 131 -19.24 -2.74 12.29
N LEU A 132 -20.53 -2.39 12.25
CA LEU A 132 -21.13 -1.65 11.12
C LEU A 132 -21.21 -0.13 11.38
N LEU A 133 -20.81 0.34 12.56
CA LEU A 133 -20.69 1.77 12.79
C LEU A 133 -19.47 2.27 11.99
N ILE A 134 -19.71 3.11 11.00
CA ILE A 134 -18.68 3.78 10.22
C ILE A 134 -17.94 4.68 11.22
N PRO A 135 -16.66 4.41 11.54
CA PRO A 135 -15.90 5.33 12.36
C PRO A 135 -15.80 6.67 11.60
N ASN A 136 -15.77 7.79 12.34
CA ASN A 136 -15.54 9.09 11.72
C ASN A 136 -14.25 9.01 10.89
N PHE A 137 -14.38 9.19 9.58
CA PHE A 137 -13.24 9.12 8.67
C PHE A 137 -12.23 10.20 9.05
N GLN A 138 -10.96 9.81 9.15
CA GLN A 138 -9.88 10.75 9.39
C GLN A 138 -8.95 10.78 8.18
N LEU A 139 -8.82 11.98 7.60
CA LEU A 139 -7.79 12.26 6.62
C LEU A 139 -6.41 12.17 7.29
N GLN A 140 -5.52 11.37 6.72
CA GLN A 140 -4.19 11.13 7.23
C GLN A 140 -3.20 11.11 6.07
N TYR A 141 -1.97 11.59 6.32
CA TYR A 141 -0.93 11.56 5.30
C TYR A 141 0.44 11.27 5.94
N SER A 142 1.35 10.70 5.14
CA SER A 142 2.73 10.56 5.54
C SER A 142 3.43 11.93 5.49
N GLY A 143 4.28 12.19 6.49
CA GLY A 143 5.01 13.45 6.60
C GLY A 143 6.32 13.46 5.81
N GLU A 144 7.31 14.17 6.36
CA GLU A 144 8.65 14.38 5.77
C GLU A 144 9.55 13.14 5.81
N ASP A 145 9.05 12.04 6.37
CA ASP A 145 9.72 10.75 6.41
C ASP A 145 9.88 10.08 5.04
N ARG A 146 9.29 10.67 3.98
CA ARG A 146 9.40 10.21 2.59
C ARG A 146 9.21 11.35 1.60
N THR A 147 9.94 11.29 0.48
CA THR A 147 9.80 12.24 -0.64
C THR A 147 8.40 12.20 -1.26
N ARG A 148 7.77 11.00 -1.33
CA ARG A 148 6.40 10.85 -1.84
C ARG A 148 5.42 10.72 -0.69
N THR A 149 4.50 11.67 -0.58
CA THR A 149 3.47 11.68 0.45
C THR A 149 2.33 10.71 0.13
N PHE A 150 2.05 9.77 1.02
CA PHE A 150 0.85 8.92 0.94
C PHE A 150 -0.30 9.63 1.62
N PHE A 151 -1.36 9.90 0.87
CA PHE A 151 -2.53 10.62 1.36
C PHE A 151 -3.75 9.69 1.37
N LYS A 152 -4.23 9.35 2.57
CA LYS A 152 -5.40 8.50 2.77
C LYS A 152 -6.66 9.30 2.49
N ILE A 153 -7.33 9.01 1.37
CA ILE A 153 -8.56 9.67 0.94
C ILE A 153 -9.81 8.80 1.12
N GLN A 154 -9.65 7.47 1.23
CA GLN A 154 -10.74 6.51 1.31
C GLN A 154 -10.31 5.31 2.18
N ASP A 155 -11.25 4.68 2.89
CA ASP A 155 -11.03 3.48 3.68
C ASP A 155 -12.23 2.53 3.59
N GLY A 156 -12.03 1.25 3.98
CA GLY A 156 -13.06 0.23 3.93
C GLY A 156 -13.48 -0.16 2.50
N CYS A 157 -14.40 -1.14 2.38
CA CYS A 157 -14.85 -1.63 1.08
C CYS A 157 -16.21 -2.32 1.15
N ASP A 158 -17.08 -2.06 0.16
CA ASP A 158 -18.42 -2.64 0.03
C ASP A 158 -18.50 -3.77 -1.00
N TYR A 159 -17.37 -4.28 -1.50
CA TYR A 159 -17.38 -5.34 -2.52
C TYR A 159 -17.60 -6.72 -1.92
N PHE A 160 -17.12 -6.98 -0.72
CA PHE A 160 -17.26 -8.26 -0.05
C PHE A 160 -16.81 -9.44 -0.94
N CYS A 161 -15.68 -9.28 -1.63
CA CYS A 161 -15.08 -10.37 -2.40
C CYS A 161 -14.89 -11.58 -1.50
N THR A 162 -15.15 -12.78 -2.02
CA THR A 162 -15.26 -14.01 -1.22
C THR A 162 -14.01 -14.37 -0.42
N TYR A 163 -12.84 -13.90 -0.83
CA TYR A 163 -11.54 -14.13 -0.18
C TYR A 163 -11.11 -13.00 0.78
N CYS A 164 -11.79 -11.86 0.76
CA CYS A 164 -11.25 -10.62 1.31
C CYS A 164 -11.65 -10.42 2.78
N ALA A 165 -10.64 -10.20 3.63
CA ALA A 165 -10.83 -9.88 5.04
C ALA A 165 -10.99 -8.37 5.31
N ILE A 166 -10.80 -7.51 4.31
CA ILE A 166 -10.79 -6.05 4.48
C ILE A 166 -12.12 -5.49 4.99
N PRO A 167 -13.31 -5.91 4.51
CA PRO A 167 -14.57 -5.41 5.07
C PRO A 167 -14.71 -5.69 6.58
N PHE A 168 -14.15 -6.80 7.06
CA PHE A 168 -14.15 -7.15 8.48
C PHE A 168 -13.11 -6.38 9.30
N ALA A 169 -11.98 -6.04 8.65
CA ALA A 169 -10.89 -5.33 9.30
C ALA A 169 -11.05 -3.80 9.27
N ARG A 170 -11.64 -3.23 8.21
CA ARG A 170 -11.72 -1.78 7.97
C ARG A 170 -13.15 -1.25 7.80
N GLY A 171 -14.14 -2.14 7.85
CA GLY A 171 -15.54 -1.76 7.68
C GLY A 171 -15.93 -1.46 6.24
N ARG A 172 -17.09 -0.81 6.11
CA ARG A 172 -17.64 -0.36 4.83
C ARG A 172 -16.84 0.79 4.22
N SER A 173 -17.02 1.01 2.91
CA SER A 173 -16.38 2.13 2.21
C SER A 173 -16.82 3.47 2.79
N HIS A 174 -15.85 4.32 3.12
CA HIS A 174 -16.08 5.66 3.64
C HIS A 174 -14.91 6.59 3.28
N SER A 175 -15.20 7.89 3.19
CA SER A 175 -14.25 8.94 2.87
C SER A 175 -14.65 10.26 3.57
N ALA A 176 -13.77 11.25 3.54
CA ALA A 176 -14.13 12.64 3.81
C ALA A 176 -14.89 13.24 2.60
N THR A 177 -15.37 14.45 2.76
CA THR A 177 -15.90 15.25 1.64
C THR A 177 -14.78 15.76 0.73
N ILE A 178 -15.13 16.19 -0.49
CA ILE A 178 -14.17 16.85 -1.40
C ILE A 178 -13.58 18.08 -0.72
N GLU A 179 -14.39 18.92 -0.08
CA GLU A 179 -13.92 20.15 0.57
C GLU A 179 -12.85 19.86 1.64
N GLU A 180 -13.12 18.93 2.55
CA GLU A 180 -12.18 18.52 3.59
C GLU A 180 -10.88 17.94 2.99
N THR A 181 -11.02 17.12 1.95
CA THR A 181 -9.89 16.50 1.27
C THR A 181 -9.02 17.54 0.57
N LEU A 182 -9.62 18.52 -0.12
CA LEU A 182 -8.87 19.60 -0.75
C LEU A 182 -8.22 20.54 0.28
N CYS A 183 -8.88 20.79 1.42
CA CYS A 183 -8.27 21.53 2.52
C CYS A 183 -7.00 20.84 3.03
N MET A 184 -7.05 19.52 3.24
CA MET A 184 -5.88 18.74 3.65
C MET A 184 -4.80 18.71 2.56
N ALA A 185 -5.17 18.58 1.30
CA ALA A 185 -4.21 18.59 0.19
C ALA A 185 -3.44 19.91 0.07
N ARG A 186 -4.08 21.06 0.36
CA ARG A 186 -3.36 22.35 0.44
C ARG A 186 -2.34 22.35 1.57
N ARG A 187 -2.67 21.81 2.75
CA ARG A 187 -1.72 21.67 3.86
C ARG A 187 -0.53 20.79 3.49
N ILE A 188 -0.76 19.71 2.73
CA ILE A 188 0.30 18.86 2.19
C ILE A 188 1.17 19.65 1.18
N ALA A 189 0.56 20.49 0.34
CA ALA A 189 1.30 21.36 -0.57
C ALA A 189 2.18 22.37 0.19
N ASP A 190 1.63 22.99 1.24
CA ASP A 190 2.35 23.94 2.11
C ASP A 190 3.55 23.31 2.83
N SER A 191 3.53 21.98 3.07
CA SER A 191 4.70 21.24 3.62
C SER A 191 5.80 20.98 2.59
N GLY A 192 5.63 21.36 1.32
CA GLY A 192 6.64 21.21 0.28
C GLY A 192 6.60 19.88 -0.48
N ALA A 193 5.61 19.02 -0.24
CA ALA A 193 5.43 17.77 -0.96
C ALA A 193 5.26 17.99 -2.47
N LYS A 194 6.07 17.32 -3.30
CA LYS A 194 6.00 17.42 -4.76
C LYS A 194 5.15 16.32 -5.40
N GLU A 195 5.14 15.13 -4.83
CA GLU A 195 4.33 14.02 -5.30
C GLU A 195 3.43 13.47 -4.18
N VAL A 196 2.13 13.37 -4.48
CA VAL A 196 1.13 12.80 -3.57
C VAL A 196 0.53 11.54 -4.18
N VAL A 197 0.58 10.45 -3.43
CA VAL A 197 -0.06 9.18 -3.79
C VAL A 197 -1.39 9.09 -3.07
N LEU A 198 -2.48 9.21 -3.81
CA LEU A 198 -3.83 9.05 -3.27
C LEU A 198 -4.02 7.59 -2.86
N THR A 199 -4.21 7.33 -1.57
CA THR A 199 -4.32 5.97 -1.04
C THR A 199 -5.72 5.66 -0.54
N GLY A 200 -6.17 4.45 -0.81
CA GLY A 200 -7.45 3.90 -0.38
C GLY A 200 -7.45 2.39 -0.53
N VAL A 201 -8.47 1.74 0.00
CA VAL A 201 -8.75 0.33 -0.28
C VAL A 201 -9.31 0.18 -1.70
N ASN A 202 -10.22 1.08 -2.06
CA ASN A 202 -10.81 1.20 -3.39
C ASN A 202 -11.12 2.67 -3.66
N THR A 203 -10.14 3.40 -4.19
CA THR A 203 -10.22 4.86 -4.35
C THR A 203 -11.40 5.31 -5.20
N GLY A 204 -11.84 4.50 -6.16
CA GLY A 204 -12.98 4.80 -7.03
C GLY A 204 -14.34 4.89 -6.29
N THR A 205 -14.41 4.46 -5.02
CA THR A 205 -15.63 4.61 -4.20
C THR A 205 -15.63 5.89 -3.36
N PHE A 206 -14.62 6.76 -3.51
CA PHE A 206 -14.56 8.04 -2.81
C PHE A 206 -15.86 8.86 -3.02
N GLY A 207 -16.34 9.49 -1.98
CA GLY A 207 -17.43 10.44 -2.02
C GLY A 207 -18.84 9.84 -2.14
N GLN A 208 -18.99 8.53 -2.38
CA GLN A 208 -20.31 7.90 -2.62
C GLN A 208 -21.32 8.17 -1.49
N GLN A 209 -20.87 8.21 -0.23
CA GLN A 209 -21.73 8.49 0.91
C GLN A 209 -22.12 9.98 1.03
N HIS A 210 -21.45 10.87 0.31
CA HIS A 210 -21.69 12.31 0.29
C HIS A 210 -22.34 12.78 -1.02
N SER A 211 -22.72 11.86 -1.91
CA SER A 211 -23.19 12.16 -3.29
C SER A 211 -22.15 12.93 -4.10
N GLU A 212 -20.89 12.73 -3.82
CA GLU A 212 -19.72 13.29 -4.51
C GLU A 212 -19.05 12.22 -5.37
N SER A 213 -18.27 12.62 -6.38
CA SER A 213 -17.59 11.68 -7.25
C SER A 213 -16.05 11.73 -7.11
N PHE A 214 -15.41 10.59 -7.35
CA PHE A 214 -13.96 10.53 -7.39
C PHE A 214 -13.38 11.44 -8.49
N LEU A 215 -14.03 11.55 -9.64
CA LEU A 215 -13.62 12.43 -10.73
C LEU A 215 -13.63 13.91 -10.31
N ASP A 216 -14.62 14.35 -9.55
CA ASP A 216 -14.69 15.74 -9.10
C ASP A 216 -13.61 16.05 -8.06
N LEU A 217 -13.27 15.06 -7.21
CA LEU A 217 -12.08 15.16 -6.36
C LEU A 217 -10.80 15.32 -7.19
N LEU A 218 -10.60 14.49 -8.23
CA LEU A 218 -9.41 14.58 -9.09
C LEU A 218 -9.28 15.96 -9.73
N LYS A 219 -10.39 16.50 -10.26
CA LYS A 219 -10.42 17.87 -10.83
C LYS A 219 -10.06 18.93 -9.79
N GLY A 220 -10.56 18.81 -8.56
CA GLY A 220 -10.23 19.71 -7.47
C GLY A 220 -8.75 19.65 -7.09
N LEU A 221 -8.18 18.45 -6.99
CA LEU A 221 -6.77 18.23 -6.67
C LEU A 221 -5.85 18.78 -7.77
N ASP A 222 -6.21 18.64 -9.03
CA ASP A 222 -5.40 19.12 -10.15
C ASP A 222 -5.19 20.64 -10.12
N ASN A 223 -6.10 21.40 -9.48
CA ASN A 223 -6.00 22.85 -9.31
C ASN A 223 -5.17 23.29 -8.08
N ILE A 224 -4.68 22.36 -7.27
CA ILE A 224 -3.86 22.72 -6.10
C ILE A 224 -2.43 23.04 -6.55
N GLU A 225 -2.02 24.27 -6.32
CA GLU A 225 -0.65 24.71 -6.55
C GLU A 225 0.32 24.06 -5.54
N GLY A 226 1.60 23.93 -5.91
CA GLY A 226 2.64 23.35 -5.07
C GLY A 226 2.81 21.84 -5.24
N ILE A 227 1.73 21.07 -5.45
CA ILE A 227 1.82 19.65 -5.78
C ILE A 227 1.97 19.50 -7.29
N LEU A 228 3.07 18.90 -7.72
CA LEU A 228 3.42 18.74 -9.12
C LEU A 228 2.95 17.40 -9.69
N ARG A 229 2.73 16.39 -8.82
CA ARG A 229 2.41 15.03 -9.22
C ARG A 229 1.38 14.39 -8.30
N TYR A 230 0.36 13.79 -8.89
CA TYR A 230 -0.57 12.90 -8.21
C TYR A 230 -0.50 11.49 -8.81
N ARG A 231 -0.49 10.46 -7.96
CA ARG A 231 -0.71 9.08 -8.36
C ARG A 231 -1.99 8.54 -7.77
N ILE A 232 -2.78 7.89 -8.59
CA ILE A 232 -3.93 7.12 -8.14
C ILE A 232 -3.42 5.73 -7.72
N SER A 233 -3.74 5.29 -6.49
CA SER A 233 -3.49 3.91 -6.10
C SER A 233 -4.57 2.96 -6.66
N SER A 234 -4.86 1.84 -6.00
CA SER A 234 -5.83 0.85 -6.49
C SER A 234 -7.20 1.45 -6.82
N ILE A 235 -7.63 1.24 -8.05
CA ILE A 235 -8.98 1.56 -8.53
C ILE A 235 -9.57 0.33 -9.24
N GLU A 236 -10.77 -0.08 -8.83
CA GLU A 236 -11.45 -1.22 -9.45
C GLU A 236 -11.80 -0.94 -10.91
N PRO A 237 -11.69 -1.94 -11.82
CA PRO A 237 -11.90 -1.76 -13.25
C PRO A 237 -13.24 -1.14 -13.61
N ASN A 238 -14.31 -1.54 -12.91
CA ASN A 238 -15.66 -1.03 -13.13
C ASN A 238 -15.88 0.39 -12.60
N LEU A 239 -14.97 0.92 -11.78
CA LEU A 239 -14.99 2.30 -11.29
C LEU A 239 -14.02 3.22 -12.05
N LEU A 240 -13.11 2.66 -12.84
CA LEU A 240 -12.26 3.41 -13.75
C LEU A 240 -13.06 3.78 -15.01
N THR A 241 -13.80 4.89 -14.94
CA THR A 241 -14.60 5.36 -16.06
C THR A 241 -13.75 5.99 -17.16
N ASP A 242 -14.26 6.04 -18.38
CA ASP A 242 -13.56 6.67 -19.50
C ASP A 242 -13.34 8.17 -19.26
N ASN A 243 -14.22 8.83 -18.52
CA ASN A 243 -14.05 10.23 -18.09
C ASN A 243 -12.85 10.41 -17.13
N ILE A 244 -12.59 9.44 -16.26
CA ILE A 244 -11.39 9.46 -15.38
C ILE A 244 -10.12 9.25 -16.23
N ILE A 245 -10.16 8.32 -17.18
CA ILE A 245 -9.03 8.03 -18.07
C ILE A 245 -8.69 9.26 -18.91
N ASP A 246 -9.70 9.87 -19.53
CA ASP A 246 -9.54 11.08 -20.33
C ASP A 246 -9.03 12.26 -19.49
N PHE A 247 -9.60 12.47 -18.30
CA PHE A 247 -9.13 13.50 -17.37
C PHE A 247 -7.64 13.32 -17.02
N VAL A 248 -7.23 12.12 -16.64
CA VAL A 248 -5.82 11.83 -16.29
C VAL A 248 -4.88 12.09 -17.47
N ALA A 249 -5.31 11.74 -18.70
CA ALA A 249 -4.53 11.95 -19.91
C ALA A 249 -4.26 13.45 -20.23
N HIS A 250 -5.16 14.35 -19.79
CA HIS A 250 -5.06 15.80 -20.06
C HIS A 250 -4.76 16.62 -18.80
N SER A 251 -4.61 15.98 -17.67
CA SER A 251 -4.32 16.61 -16.38
C SER A 251 -2.93 17.22 -16.34
N ARG A 252 -2.80 18.33 -15.61
CA ARG A 252 -1.52 18.97 -15.31
C ARG A 252 -0.62 18.11 -14.40
N ALA A 253 -1.23 17.41 -13.43
CA ALA A 253 -0.48 16.80 -12.33
C ALA A 253 -0.70 15.29 -12.17
N PHE A 254 -1.79 14.71 -12.71
CA PHE A 254 -2.00 13.27 -12.60
C PHE A 254 -1.09 12.49 -13.54
N LEU A 255 -0.43 11.49 -12.99
CA LEU A 255 0.62 10.75 -13.69
C LEU A 255 0.07 9.54 -14.46
N PRO A 256 0.69 9.17 -15.61
CA PRO A 256 0.30 8.02 -16.43
C PRO A 256 0.71 6.69 -15.77
N HIS A 257 0.14 6.43 -14.61
CA HIS A 257 0.36 5.22 -13.83
C HIS A 257 -0.96 4.78 -13.20
N PHE A 258 -1.37 3.54 -13.46
CA PHE A 258 -2.59 2.94 -12.94
C PHE A 258 -2.30 1.63 -12.23
N HIS A 259 -2.95 1.43 -11.09
CA HIS A 259 -2.99 0.14 -10.41
C HIS A 259 -4.43 -0.37 -10.46
N ILE A 260 -4.68 -1.36 -11.32
CA ILE A 260 -5.99 -1.89 -11.66
C ILE A 260 -6.02 -3.39 -11.29
N PRO A 261 -6.64 -3.78 -10.15
CA PRO A 261 -6.66 -5.17 -9.71
C PRO A 261 -7.41 -6.08 -10.70
N LEU A 262 -6.76 -7.13 -11.19
CA LEU A 262 -7.38 -8.16 -12.04
C LEU A 262 -7.90 -9.35 -11.24
N GLN A 263 -7.10 -9.83 -10.30
CA GLN A 263 -7.28 -10.98 -9.43
C GLN A 263 -7.23 -12.35 -10.14
N ALA A 264 -7.93 -12.58 -11.25
CA ALA A 264 -7.86 -13.76 -12.08
C ALA A 264 -8.15 -13.44 -13.55
N GLY A 265 -7.61 -14.21 -14.48
CA GLY A 265 -7.85 -14.04 -15.92
C GLY A 265 -8.92 -14.98 -16.48
N SER A 266 -9.74 -15.56 -15.64
CA SER A 266 -10.86 -16.43 -15.97
C SER A 266 -12.15 -15.90 -15.40
N ASP A 267 -13.19 -15.74 -16.21
CA ASP A 267 -14.51 -15.26 -15.77
C ASP A 267 -15.14 -16.20 -14.74
N HIS A 268 -14.91 -17.52 -14.86
CA HIS A 268 -15.35 -18.46 -13.86
C HIS A 268 -14.74 -18.18 -12.48
N VAL A 269 -13.43 -17.96 -12.42
CA VAL A 269 -12.73 -17.65 -11.16
C VAL A 269 -13.13 -16.27 -10.64
N LEU A 270 -13.28 -15.27 -11.51
CA LEU A 270 -13.77 -13.94 -11.12
C LEU A 270 -15.19 -14.00 -10.50
N GLN A 271 -16.08 -14.85 -11.03
CA GLN A 271 -17.40 -15.09 -10.46
C GLN A 271 -17.30 -15.77 -9.07
N LEU A 272 -16.46 -16.78 -8.91
CA LEU A 272 -16.19 -17.40 -7.61
C LEU A 272 -15.63 -16.39 -6.59
N MET A 273 -14.79 -15.46 -7.04
CA MET A 273 -14.25 -14.36 -6.26
C MET A 273 -15.27 -13.26 -5.95
N HIS A 274 -16.47 -13.31 -6.59
CA HIS A 274 -17.52 -12.29 -6.48
C HIS A 274 -17.03 -10.92 -6.97
N ARG A 275 -16.30 -10.91 -8.13
CA ARG A 275 -15.86 -9.66 -8.77
C ARG A 275 -16.99 -9.01 -9.54
N ARG A 276 -16.97 -7.67 -9.62
CA ARG A 276 -18.01 -6.86 -10.28
C ARG A 276 -17.64 -6.49 -11.72
N TYR A 277 -16.78 -7.26 -12.34
CA TYR A 277 -16.32 -7.14 -13.72
C TYR A 277 -15.93 -8.52 -14.25
N ASP A 278 -15.84 -8.62 -15.57
CA ASP A 278 -15.35 -9.77 -16.32
C ASP A 278 -14.05 -9.45 -17.06
N THR A 279 -13.50 -10.43 -17.74
CA THR A 279 -12.28 -10.28 -18.55
C THR A 279 -12.48 -9.30 -19.72
N ALA A 280 -13.68 -9.24 -20.31
CA ALA A 280 -13.96 -8.35 -21.43
C ALA A 280 -13.91 -6.87 -21.00
N LEU A 281 -14.57 -6.52 -19.89
CA LEU A 281 -14.53 -5.15 -19.32
C LEU A 281 -13.10 -4.78 -18.90
N TYR A 282 -12.38 -5.71 -18.25
CA TYR A 282 -11.01 -5.45 -17.82
C TYR A 282 -10.11 -5.09 -19.02
N ARG A 283 -10.14 -5.90 -20.08
CA ARG A 283 -9.40 -5.63 -21.33
C ARG A 283 -9.75 -4.27 -21.91
N ALA A 284 -11.04 -3.98 -22.06
CA ALA A 284 -11.50 -2.72 -22.63
C ALA A 284 -10.95 -1.51 -21.87
N LYS A 285 -10.87 -1.58 -20.52
CA LYS A 285 -10.30 -0.49 -19.71
C LYS A 285 -8.80 -0.30 -19.93
N LEU A 286 -8.05 -1.37 -20.05
CA LEU A 286 -6.62 -1.29 -20.35
C LEU A 286 -6.36 -0.71 -21.74
N GLU A 287 -7.13 -1.14 -22.72
CA GLU A 287 -7.08 -0.64 -24.10
C GLU A 287 -7.44 0.84 -24.16
N SER A 288 -8.48 1.29 -23.44
CA SER A 288 -8.84 2.70 -23.31
C SER A 288 -7.70 3.53 -22.70
N VAL A 289 -7.04 3.06 -21.64
CA VAL A 289 -5.87 3.74 -21.06
C VAL A 289 -4.74 3.85 -22.09
N LYS A 290 -4.41 2.74 -22.78
CA LYS A 290 -3.30 2.72 -23.75
C LYS A 290 -3.58 3.52 -25.01
N ALA A 291 -4.84 3.66 -25.39
CA ALA A 291 -5.25 4.47 -26.56
C ALA A 291 -4.90 5.96 -26.37
N VAL A 292 -5.09 6.50 -25.17
CA VAL A 292 -4.83 7.93 -24.88
C VAL A 292 -3.49 8.17 -24.20
N MET A 293 -2.95 7.17 -23.52
CA MET A 293 -1.66 7.21 -22.80
C MET A 293 -0.82 5.95 -23.14
N PRO A 294 -0.20 5.85 -24.35
CA PRO A 294 0.52 4.64 -24.78
C PRO A 294 1.65 4.23 -23.82
N ASP A 295 2.30 5.21 -23.21
CA ASP A 295 3.42 5.02 -22.29
C ASP A 295 2.99 4.83 -20.81
N ALA A 296 1.70 4.80 -20.53
CA ALA A 296 1.21 4.60 -19.16
C ALA A 296 1.70 3.25 -18.61
N CYS A 297 2.14 3.27 -17.37
CA CYS A 297 2.39 2.04 -16.61
C CYS A 297 1.07 1.51 -16.03
N ILE A 298 0.77 0.25 -16.30
CA ILE A 298 -0.41 -0.43 -15.75
C ILE A 298 0.08 -1.61 -14.90
N ALA A 299 -0.11 -1.50 -13.59
CA ALA A 299 0.11 -2.58 -12.64
C ALA A 299 -1.20 -3.32 -12.35
N ALA A 300 -1.14 -4.64 -12.19
CA ALA A 300 -2.30 -5.45 -11.83
C ALA A 300 -2.00 -6.37 -10.65
N ASP A 301 -2.95 -6.50 -9.71
CA ASP A 301 -2.92 -7.56 -8.71
C ASP A 301 -3.47 -8.84 -9.31
N ILE A 302 -2.82 -9.97 -9.03
CA ILE A 302 -3.29 -11.29 -9.44
C ILE A 302 -3.06 -12.31 -8.33
N MET A 303 -4.02 -13.21 -8.15
CA MET A 303 -4.00 -14.24 -7.12
C MET A 303 -3.88 -15.62 -7.74
N ALA A 304 -2.92 -16.40 -7.30
CA ALA A 304 -2.69 -17.77 -7.75
C ALA A 304 -3.25 -18.81 -6.77
N GLY A 305 -3.91 -19.84 -7.29
CA GLY A 305 -4.36 -20.99 -6.51
C GLY A 305 -5.58 -20.71 -5.64
N PHE A 306 -6.51 -19.90 -6.13
CA PHE A 306 -7.80 -19.67 -5.49
C PHE A 306 -8.64 -20.97 -5.47
N ASN A 307 -9.44 -21.18 -4.41
CA ASN A 307 -10.28 -22.37 -4.30
C ASN A 307 -11.24 -22.48 -5.49
N GLY A 308 -11.19 -23.61 -6.20
CA GLY A 308 -11.95 -23.85 -7.44
C GLY A 308 -11.24 -23.41 -8.73
N GLU A 309 -10.03 -22.86 -8.67
CA GLU A 309 -9.18 -22.61 -9.84
C GLU A 309 -8.58 -23.92 -10.33
N THR A 310 -9.13 -24.52 -11.38
CA THR A 310 -8.53 -25.69 -12.02
C THR A 310 -7.27 -25.30 -12.81
N GLU A 311 -6.41 -26.29 -13.16
CA GLU A 311 -5.26 -26.04 -14.04
C GLU A 311 -5.69 -25.40 -15.38
N ALA A 312 -6.83 -25.82 -15.94
CA ALA A 312 -7.38 -25.24 -17.17
C ALA A 312 -7.76 -23.75 -16.99
N GLU A 313 -8.33 -23.36 -15.83
CA GLU A 313 -8.64 -21.97 -15.52
C GLU A 313 -7.38 -21.15 -15.25
N PHE A 314 -6.38 -21.74 -14.61
CA PHE A 314 -5.09 -21.10 -14.42
C PHE A 314 -4.35 -20.88 -15.75
N GLN A 315 -4.39 -21.87 -16.67
CA GLN A 315 -3.81 -21.71 -18.00
C GLN A 315 -4.49 -20.57 -18.78
N LYS A 316 -5.82 -20.47 -18.73
CA LYS A 316 -6.56 -19.31 -19.30
C LYS A 316 -6.08 -17.99 -18.70
N THR A 317 -5.85 -17.97 -17.39
CA THR A 317 -5.33 -16.79 -16.69
C THR A 317 -3.96 -16.37 -17.24
N LEU A 318 -3.03 -17.30 -17.43
CA LEU A 318 -1.72 -17.00 -18.01
C LEU A 318 -1.83 -16.45 -19.43
N GLU A 319 -2.60 -17.11 -20.30
CA GLU A 319 -2.80 -16.68 -21.69
C GLU A 319 -3.46 -15.31 -21.78
N TYR A 320 -4.48 -15.09 -20.95
CA TYR A 320 -5.17 -13.82 -20.89
C TYR A 320 -4.25 -12.69 -20.43
N VAL A 321 -3.54 -12.85 -19.31
CA VAL A 321 -2.59 -11.87 -18.80
C VAL A 321 -1.48 -11.59 -19.80
N ASP A 322 -0.96 -12.63 -20.49
CA ASP A 322 0.07 -12.46 -21.50
C ASP A 322 -0.40 -11.56 -22.66
N SER A 323 -1.65 -11.71 -23.07
CA SER A 323 -2.26 -10.92 -24.15
C SER A 323 -2.58 -9.47 -23.81
N LEU A 324 -2.55 -9.08 -22.50
CA LEU A 324 -2.92 -7.75 -22.05
C LEU A 324 -1.74 -6.77 -22.06
N PRO A 325 -1.97 -5.47 -22.25
CA PRO A 325 -0.92 -4.45 -22.19
C PRO A 325 -0.58 -4.03 -20.75
N ILE A 326 -0.43 -5.01 -19.86
CA ILE A 326 0.00 -4.83 -18.47
C ILE A 326 1.51 -4.65 -18.42
N SER A 327 2.00 -3.74 -17.58
CA SER A 327 3.43 -3.47 -17.41
C SER A 327 4.10 -4.47 -16.45
N TYR A 328 3.42 -4.81 -15.35
CA TYR A 328 3.87 -5.82 -14.37
C TYR A 328 2.73 -6.26 -13.47
N LEU A 329 2.95 -7.34 -12.71
CA LEU A 329 1.97 -7.92 -11.80
C LEU A 329 2.48 -7.84 -10.34
N HIS A 330 1.55 -7.61 -9.45
CA HIS A 330 1.68 -7.98 -8.04
C HIS A 330 1.05 -9.34 -7.84
N VAL A 331 1.86 -10.37 -7.71
CA VAL A 331 1.40 -11.76 -7.61
C VAL A 331 1.25 -12.17 -6.15
N PHE A 332 0.07 -12.67 -5.80
CA PHE A 332 -0.25 -13.17 -4.47
C PHE A 332 -0.59 -14.65 -4.53
N THR A 333 0.05 -15.46 -3.69
CA THR A 333 -0.42 -16.82 -3.43
C THR A 333 -1.67 -16.76 -2.57
N TYR A 334 -2.75 -17.40 -3.00
CA TYR A 334 -3.99 -17.45 -2.20
C TYR A 334 -3.72 -17.98 -0.80
N SER A 335 -4.26 -17.31 0.18
CA SER A 335 -4.11 -17.63 1.60
C SER A 335 -5.50 -17.70 2.24
N ASP A 336 -5.85 -18.84 2.81
CA ASP A 336 -7.09 -19.04 3.55
C ASP A 336 -7.22 -18.00 4.67
N ARG A 337 -8.36 -17.29 4.72
CA ARG A 337 -8.64 -16.29 5.77
C ARG A 337 -9.87 -16.72 6.57
N PRO A 338 -9.76 -16.79 7.92
CA PRO A 338 -10.92 -17.10 8.76
C PRO A 338 -12.10 -16.16 8.50
N GLY A 339 -13.29 -16.69 8.49
CA GLY A 339 -14.52 -15.91 8.29
C GLY A 339 -14.87 -15.58 6.83
N THR A 340 -13.97 -15.81 5.88
CA THR A 340 -14.23 -15.53 4.46
C THR A 340 -15.06 -16.63 3.78
N ALA A 341 -15.90 -16.24 2.81
CA ALA A 341 -16.75 -17.17 2.08
C ALA A 341 -15.93 -18.16 1.21
N ALA A 342 -14.75 -17.76 0.76
CA ALA A 342 -13.86 -18.56 -0.07
C ALA A 342 -13.48 -19.92 0.55
N LEU A 343 -13.48 -20.01 1.89
CA LEU A 343 -13.21 -21.28 2.59
C LEU A 343 -14.23 -22.40 2.29
N ARG A 344 -15.41 -22.02 1.80
CA ARG A 344 -16.53 -22.92 1.48
C ARG A 344 -16.72 -23.11 -0.02
N LEU A 345 -15.87 -22.47 -0.84
CA LEU A 345 -15.99 -22.50 -2.30
C LEU A 345 -15.01 -23.51 -2.93
N GLY A 346 -15.53 -24.28 -3.88
CA GLY A 346 -14.76 -25.11 -4.77
C GLY A 346 -13.84 -26.15 -4.10
N GLU A 347 -13.02 -26.79 -4.92
CA GLU A 347 -11.97 -27.68 -4.45
C GLU A 347 -10.75 -26.86 -3.99
N LYS A 348 -10.16 -27.26 -2.88
CA LYS A 348 -8.96 -26.60 -2.36
C LYS A 348 -7.73 -26.98 -3.19
N ILE A 349 -7.04 -26.00 -3.69
CA ILE A 349 -5.79 -26.20 -4.42
C ILE A 349 -4.66 -26.54 -3.42
N PRO A 350 -3.92 -27.62 -3.62
CA PRO A 350 -2.78 -27.96 -2.77
C PRO A 350 -1.72 -26.87 -2.72
N VAL A 351 -1.12 -26.64 -1.56
CA VAL A 351 -0.13 -25.57 -1.34
C VAL A 351 1.03 -25.64 -2.35
N PRO A 352 1.62 -26.81 -2.69
CA PRO A 352 2.67 -26.88 -3.72
C PRO A 352 2.22 -26.34 -5.08
N VAL A 353 0.98 -26.67 -5.51
CA VAL A 353 0.41 -26.18 -6.77
C VAL A 353 0.20 -24.67 -6.75
N ARG A 354 -0.29 -24.12 -5.62
CA ARG A 354 -0.39 -22.65 -5.46
C ARG A 354 0.97 -21.95 -5.64
N HIS A 355 2.03 -22.54 -5.09
CA HIS A 355 3.39 -21.99 -5.24
C HIS A 355 3.91 -22.13 -6.67
N GLU A 356 3.62 -23.22 -7.36
CA GLU A 356 3.95 -23.41 -8.78
C GLU A 356 3.25 -22.34 -9.64
N HIS A 357 1.94 -22.17 -9.47
CA HIS A 357 1.18 -21.14 -10.18
C HIS A 357 1.73 -19.73 -9.89
N THR A 358 2.08 -19.44 -8.63
CA THR A 358 2.71 -18.17 -8.24
C THR A 358 4.02 -17.97 -8.99
N ALA A 359 4.88 -18.98 -9.07
CA ALA A 359 6.18 -18.89 -9.76
C ALA A 359 6.00 -18.58 -11.25
N ARG A 360 5.06 -19.27 -11.94
CA ARG A 360 4.74 -19.02 -13.36
C ARG A 360 4.22 -17.61 -13.62
N LEU A 361 3.39 -17.06 -12.72
CA LEU A 361 2.92 -15.67 -12.81
C LEU A 361 4.01 -14.65 -12.53
N LEU A 362 4.94 -14.93 -11.62
CA LEU A 362 6.10 -14.08 -11.36
C LEU A 362 7.02 -14.02 -12.58
N GLU A 363 7.28 -15.16 -13.24
CA GLU A 363 8.07 -15.20 -14.48
C GLU A 363 7.40 -14.38 -15.60
N LEU A 364 6.08 -14.53 -15.74
CA LEU A 364 5.31 -13.72 -16.70
C LEU A 364 5.39 -12.23 -16.36
N SER A 365 5.27 -11.86 -15.08
CA SER A 365 5.40 -10.46 -14.62
C SER A 365 6.76 -9.88 -14.96
N GLU A 366 7.83 -10.62 -14.71
CA GLU A 366 9.20 -10.18 -15.01
C GLU A 366 9.42 -9.96 -16.50
N ARG A 367 8.92 -10.87 -17.35
CA ARG A 367 8.97 -10.73 -18.80
C ARG A 367 8.24 -9.47 -19.29
N LYS A 368 7.02 -9.22 -18.78
CA LYS A 368 6.23 -8.04 -19.12
C LYS A 368 6.91 -6.76 -18.64
N HIS A 369 7.46 -6.77 -17.44
CA HIS A 369 8.15 -5.61 -16.90
C HIS A 369 9.38 -5.25 -17.70
N ARG A 370 10.20 -6.25 -18.08
CA ARG A 370 11.34 -6.04 -18.99
C ARG A 370 10.90 -5.47 -20.36
N ALA A 371 9.81 -5.98 -20.92
CA ALA A 371 9.26 -5.46 -22.17
C ALA A 371 8.78 -4.01 -22.05
N PHE A 372 8.11 -3.67 -20.95
CA PHE A 372 7.69 -2.29 -20.65
C PHE A 372 8.90 -1.36 -20.53
N ILE A 373 9.89 -1.71 -19.72
CA ILE A 373 11.13 -0.94 -19.56
C ILE A 373 11.82 -0.77 -20.94
N GLY A 374 11.96 -1.85 -21.70
CA GLY A 374 12.56 -1.82 -23.04
C GLY A 374 11.86 -0.83 -23.98
N SER A 375 10.53 -0.72 -23.89
CA SER A 375 9.75 0.24 -24.68
C SER A 375 9.98 1.71 -24.31
N GLN A 376 10.58 1.96 -23.14
CA GLN A 376 10.83 3.30 -22.62
C GLN A 376 12.29 3.75 -22.80
N LEU A 377 13.20 2.86 -23.19
CA LEU A 377 14.61 3.21 -23.44
C LEU A 377 14.72 4.29 -24.52
N GLY A 378 15.60 5.24 -24.31
CA GLY A 378 15.83 6.39 -25.18
C GLY A 378 14.81 7.52 -25.04
N LYS A 379 13.69 7.31 -24.30
CA LYS A 379 12.72 8.37 -24.03
C LYS A 379 13.18 9.27 -22.90
N VAL A 380 12.82 10.55 -22.99
CA VAL A 380 13.02 11.52 -21.91
C VAL A 380 11.80 11.49 -20.99
N ARG A 381 12.04 11.29 -19.68
CA ARG A 381 10.98 11.25 -18.67
C ARG A 381 11.30 12.19 -17.51
N PRO A 382 10.28 12.87 -16.94
CA PRO A 382 10.46 13.63 -15.72
C PRO A 382 10.61 12.65 -14.54
N VAL A 383 11.67 12.83 -13.75
CA VAL A 383 12.04 11.99 -12.61
C VAL A 383 12.00 12.80 -11.35
N LEU A 384 11.27 12.34 -10.34
CA LEU A 384 11.35 12.84 -8.97
C LEU A 384 12.45 12.09 -8.24
N TRP A 385 13.47 12.82 -7.77
CA TRP A 385 14.56 12.27 -6.98
C TRP A 385 14.20 12.14 -5.52
N GLU A 386 14.39 10.93 -4.98
CA GLU A 386 14.20 10.63 -3.55
C GLU A 386 15.49 10.88 -2.78
N GLU A 387 15.40 11.01 -1.47
CA GLU A 387 16.56 11.08 -0.59
C GLU A 387 17.36 9.77 -0.67
N GLY A 388 18.69 9.88 -0.66
CA GLY A 388 19.57 8.77 -1.02
C GLY A 388 19.47 7.55 -0.12
N GLU A 389 19.07 6.43 -0.68
CA GLU A 389 19.29 5.11 -0.07
C GLU A 389 20.68 4.60 -0.48
N ARG A 390 21.38 3.91 0.45
CA ARG A 390 22.61 3.16 0.12
C ARG A 390 22.23 1.94 -0.71
N VAL A 391 22.34 2.04 -2.03
CA VAL A 391 22.15 0.90 -2.92
C VAL A 391 23.53 0.35 -3.29
N LYS A 392 23.80 -0.93 -2.98
CA LYS A 392 24.94 -1.65 -3.55
C LYS A 392 24.65 -1.90 -5.01
N VAL A 393 25.39 -1.23 -5.91
CA VAL A 393 25.31 -1.53 -7.36
C VAL A 393 26.16 -2.78 -7.62
N LYS A 394 25.56 -3.81 -8.21
CA LYS A 394 26.31 -5.00 -8.66
C LYS A 394 27.36 -4.60 -9.69
N GLY A 395 28.63 -4.81 -9.38
CA GLY A 395 29.75 -4.57 -10.27
C GLY A 395 31.02 -4.07 -9.59
N GLU A 396 30.96 -3.59 -8.36
CA GLU A 396 32.16 -3.28 -7.58
C GLU A 396 32.61 -4.53 -6.84
N THR A 397 33.63 -5.21 -7.41
CA THR A 397 34.38 -6.26 -6.72
C THR A 397 34.95 -5.68 -5.42
N GLU A 398 34.79 -6.40 -4.32
CA GLU A 398 35.50 -6.13 -3.06
C GLU A 398 37.02 -6.12 -3.37
N GLY A 399 37.56 -4.93 -3.60
CA GLY A 399 38.98 -4.68 -3.64
C GLY A 399 39.50 -4.59 -2.21
N ASP A 400 40.62 -5.23 -1.98
CA ASP A 400 41.33 -5.40 -0.73
C ASP A 400 41.20 -4.24 0.27
N SER A 401 40.95 -4.68 1.48
CA SER A 401 40.84 -3.95 2.74
C SER A 401 41.92 -2.91 3.01
N HIS A 402 41.54 -1.86 3.65
CA HIS A 402 42.11 -1.00 4.67
C HIS A 402 42.21 0.49 4.40
N LEU A 403 41.88 1.04 3.20
CA LEU A 403 41.96 2.49 2.97
C LEU A 403 40.99 3.02 1.88
N SER A 404 39.84 2.41 1.64
CA SER A 404 38.89 2.94 0.67
C SER A 404 37.80 3.74 1.37
N PRO A 405 37.43 4.95 0.85
CA PRO A 405 36.26 5.67 1.31
C PRO A 405 34.99 4.86 0.99
N PRO A 406 33.90 5.11 1.72
CA PRO A 406 32.71 4.27 1.65
C PRO A 406 32.13 4.23 0.24
N THR A 407 31.66 3.05 -0.14
CA THR A 407 30.78 2.76 -1.27
C THR A 407 30.02 3.99 -1.75
N SER A 408 30.13 4.28 -3.04
CA SER A 408 29.44 5.41 -3.67
C SER A 408 27.94 5.40 -3.38
N TYR A 409 27.47 6.44 -2.73
CA TYR A 409 26.02 6.61 -2.48
C TYR A 409 25.34 6.87 -3.83
N HIS A 410 24.25 6.17 -4.07
CA HIS A 410 23.36 6.44 -5.19
C HIS A 410 22.03 6.97 -4.66
N MET A 411 21.51 7.97 -5.32
CA MET A 411 20.14 8.41 -5.12
C MET A 411 19.19 7.72 -6.10
N LEU A 412 17.96 7.55 -5.66
CA LEU A 412 16.91 6.89 -6.42
C LEU A 412 15.88 7.90 -6.89
N GLY A 413 15.26 7.62 -8.02
CA GLY A 413 14.18 8.45 -8.53
C GLY A 413 13.09 7.63 -9.19
N TRP A 414 11.92 8.25 -9.34
CA TRP A 414 10.78 7.65 -10.00
C TRP A 414 10.35 8.50 -11.19
N THR A 415 10.24 7.87 -12.34
CA THR A 415 9.63 8.50 -13.51
C THR A 415 8.13 8.74 -13.27
N ASP A 416 7.52 9.57 -14.10
CA ASP A 416 6.09 9.76 -14.15
C ASP A 416 5.33 8.44 -14.36
N ASN A 417 5.82 7.56 -15.22
CA ASN A 417 5.26 6.25 -15.51
C ASN A 417 5.86 5.09 -14.69
N TYR A 418 6.34 5.39 -13.49
CA TYR A 418 6.69 4.42 -12.45
C TYR A 418 7.88 3.51 -12.76
N ILE A 419 8.90 3.99 -13.46
CA ILE A 419 10.19 3.31 -13.60
C ILE A 419 11.14 3.86 -12.54
N ARG A 420 11.83 2.96 -11.84
CA ARG A 420 12.83 3.32 -10.84
C ARG A 420 14.18 3.48 -11.50
N ILE A 421 14.82 4.59 -11.27
CA ILE A 421 16.16 4.89 -11.80
C ILE A 421 17.10 5.29 -10.69
N CYS A 422 18.41 5.22 -10.97
CA CYS A 422 19.45 5.61 -10.02
C CYS A 422 20.51 6.48 -10.71
N ARG A 423 21.22 7.25 -9.89
CA ARG A 423 22.41 8.03 -10.27
C ARG A 423 23.31 8.22 -9.06
N PRO A 424 24.57 8.65 -9.21
CA PRO A 424 25.38 9.11 -8.11
C PRO A 424 24.66 10.17 -7.28
N TYR A 425 24.85 10.11 -5.96
CA TYR A 425 24.15 10.98 -5.01
C TYR A 425 24.54 12.46 -5.18
N ASP A 426 23.52 13.33 -5.21
CA ASP A 426 23.65 14.78 -5.17
C ASP A 426 22.52 15.33 -4.29
N ASP A 427 22.87 15.88 -3.13
CA ASP A 427 21.94 16.40 -2.13
C ASP A 427 21.03 17.54 -2.64
N LYS A 428 21.50 18.30 -3.64
CA LYS A 428 20.74 19.38 -4.26
C LYS A 428 19.56 18.91 -5.08
N LEU A 429 19.55 17.64 -5.45
CA LEU A 429 18.50 17.03 -6.27
C LEU A 429 17.39 16.40 -5.44
N ALA A 430 17.58 16.17 -4.17
CA ALA A 430 16.54 15.61 -3.29
C ALA A 430 15.24 16.42 -3.40
N ASN A 431 14.11 15.75 -3.57
CA ASN A 431 12.78 16.34 -3.78
C ASN A 431 12.69 17.32 -4.98
N THR A 432 13.53 17.12 -6.00
CA THR A 432 13.45 17.87 -7.26
C THR A 432 13.01 16.98 -8.43
N ILE A 433 12.52 17.61 -9.49
CA ILE A 433 12.11 16.90 -10.71
C ILE A 433 13.01 17.32 -11.87
N GLU A 434 13.64 16.36 -12.52
CA GLU A 434 14.46 16.56 -13.71
C GLU A 434 13.98 15.68 -14.88
N ASN A 435 14.19 16.17 -16.10
CA ASN A 435 13.98 15.39 -17.32
C ASN A 435 15.22 14.54 -17.62
N ILE A 436 15.07 13.22 -17.58
CA ILE A 436 16.17 12.25 -17.75
C ILE A 436 15.90 11.35 -18.94
N THR A 437 16.89 11.17 -19.80
CA THR A 437 16.85 10.14 -20.85
C THR A 437 17.07 8.77 -20.22
N LEU A 438 16.13 7.85 -20.43
CA LEU A 438 16.20 6.50 -19.88
C LEU A 438 17.22 5.66 -20.66
N THR A 439 18.16 5.07 -19.95
CA THR A 439 19.19 4.18 -20.48
C THR A 439 19.28 2.90 -19.66
N THR A 440 19.93 1.87 -20.19
CA THR A 440 20.21 0.64 -19.46
C THR A 440 21.02 0.86 -18.18
N ASP A 441 21.83 1.92 -18.14
CA ASP A 441 22.77 2.19 -17.05
C ASP A 441 22.11 2.94 -15.87
N ASN A 442 21.01 3.66 -16.13
CA ASN A 442 20.33 4.42 -15.09
C ASN A 442 19.02 3.79 -14.61
N ILE A 443 18.54 2.72 -15.24
CA ILE A 443 17.35 2.00 -14.79
C ILE A 443 17.77 0.91 -13.81
N LEU A 444 17.14 0.90 -12.62
CA LEU A 444 17.29 -0.20 -11.68
C LEU A 444 16.50 -1.42 -12.17
N ASN A 445 17.21 -2.52 -12.36
CA ASN A 445 16.58 -3.79 -12.65
C ASN A 445 15.79 -4.28 -11.43
N VAL A 446 14.61 -4.85 -11.67
CA VAL A 446 13.63 -5.28 -10.63
C VAL A 446 14.18 -6.37 -9.69
N ASN A 447 15.35 -6.93 -9.99
CA ASN A 447 16.01 -8.01 -9.24
C ASN A 447 17.17 -7.53 -8.36
N GLU A 448 17.33 -6.25 -8.19
CA GLU A 448 18.24 -5.60 -7.23
C GLU A 448 17.44 -4.76 -6.21
#